data_72383daa33075d1bede1962be4b59a0a
#
_entry.id   72383daa33075d1bede1962be4b59a0a
#
_cell.length_a   1.000
_cell.length_b   1.000
_cell.length_c   1.000
_cell.angle_alpha   90.00
_cell.angle_beta   90.00
_cell.angle_gamma   90.00
#
_symmetry.space_group_name_H-M   'P 1'
#
loop_
_entity.id
_entity.type
_entity.pdbx_description
1 polymer ?
#
loop_
_entity_poly.entity_id
_entity_poly.type
_entity_poly.pdbx_seq_one_letter_code
_entity_poly.pdbx_strand_id
1 'polypeptide(L)'
;MKRVTIRVPATTANLGPGFDAFGCALSLYTDVTFEETEYGLEITGCPEEFTGPDNLAYVSYCAVLNSMNEDIRGLKIHIDAHIPICRGLGSSAALLVAGALGANVLRGSKLSIQGLLNITNAMEGHPDNLAPAFLGGLTASMVDNGLPVCVNFPLHPDWEFLALVPDFTLSTEKARAALPTEYSRADAVYNIAHGALVLKALELGDEKLLRNAMQDRIHQNYRRKLIPDYDKIEALVRTCGAAFCLSGAGPTLLCITQDEKLDEKLAKKLNAITEHNWEMLPLHIEFEGARVIACE
;
A
#
# COMPACT_ATOMS: atom_id res chain seq x y z
N MET A 1 -2.67 -25.50 -16.50
CA MET A 1 -3.41 -24.36 -15.91
C MET A 1 -3.45 -23.26 -16.95
N LYS A 2 -4.65 -22.78 -17.28
CA LYS A 2 -4.81 -21.71 -18.28
C LYS A 2 -5.39 -20.42 -17.67
N ARG A 3 -5.96 -20.52 -16.47
CA ARG A 3 -6.60 -19.39 -15.78
C ARG A 3 -6.27 -19.40 -14.30
N VAL A 4 -5.99 -18.24 -13.74
CA VAL A 4 -5.70 -18.03 -12.32
C VAL A 4 -6.29 -16.70 -11.85
N THR A 5 -6.84 -16.66 -10.64
CA THR A 5 -7.26 -15.42 -9.97
C THR A 5 -6.39 -15.19 -8.76
N ILE A 6 -5.78 -14.04 -8.72
CA ILE A 6 -4.89 -13.56 -7.64
C ILE A 6 -5.63 -12.49 -6.85
N ARG A 7 -5.74 -12.69 -5.54
CA ARG A 7 -6.17 -11.67 -4.58
C ARG A 7 -4.98 -10.97 -4.00
N VAL A 8 -4.96 -9.65 -4.03
CA VAL A 8 -3.90 -8.83 -3.44
C VAL A 8 -4.51 -7.83 -2.47
N PRO A 9 -3.99 -7.72 -1.23
CA PRO A 9 -4.48 -6.76 -0.25
C PRO A 9 -4.06 -5.33 -0.60
N ALA A 10 -4.83 -4.37 -0.12
CA ALA A 10 -4.42 -2.98 0.00
C ALA A 10 -3.23 -2.86 0.94
N THR A 11 -2.45 -1.81 0.78
CA THR A 11 -1.32 -1.54 1.65
C THR A 11 -1.28 -0.07 2.05
N THR A 12 -0.82 0.18 3.27
CA THR A 12 -0.42 1.50 3.71
C THR A 12 1.09 1.51 3.86
N ALA A 13 1.74 2.55 3.38
CA ALA A 13 3.18 2.72 3.44
C ALA A 13 3.58 3.88 4.33
N ASN A 14 4.84 3.97 4.67
CA ASN A 14 5.49 4.98 5.50
C ASN A 14 5.13 4.90 7.00
N LEU A 15 3.88 4.70 7.39
CA LEU A 15 3.44 4.60 8.78
C LEU A 15 4.09 5.68 9.68
N GLY A 16 3.90 6.96 9.29
CA GLY A 16 4.53 8.08 9.95
C GLY A 16 6.02 8.21 9.62
N PRO A 17 6.95 7.96 10.54
CA PRO A 17 8.39 8.23 10.35
C PRO A 17 9.13 7.17 9.51
N GLY A 18 8.47 6.11 9.04
CA GLY A 18 9.08 5.01 8.27
C GLY A 18 9.10 5.24 6.77
N PHE A 19 9.40 6.45 6.31
CA PHE A 19 9.41 6.85 4.90
C PHE A 19 10.20 5.88 4.01
N ASP A 20 9.54 5.37 2.94
CA ASP A 20 10.07 4.39 1.96
C ASP A 20 10.57 3.07 2.60
N ALA A 21 10.23 2.81 3.87
CA ALA A 21 10.72 1.64 4.61
C ALA A 21 9.62 0.79 5.25
N PHE A 22 8.57 1.40 5.82
CA PHE A 22 7.54 0.66 6.54
C PHE A 22 6.28 0.51 5.70
N GLY A 23 5.66 -0.66 5.78
CA GLY A 23 4.38 -0.93 5.15
C GLY A 23 3.54 -1.93 5.92
N CYS A 24 2.23 -1.86 5.75
CA CYS A 24 1.30 -2.80 6.35
C CYS A 24 0.19 -3.18 5.37
N ALA A 25 -0.15 -4.47 5.31
CA ALA A 25 -1.25 -4.97 4.50
C ALA A 25 -2.58 -4.84 5.24
N LEU A 26 -3.63 -4.46 4.51
CA LEU A 26 -4.96 -4.14 5.04
C LEU A 26 -6.04 -4.96 4.33
N SER A 27 -7.15 -5.23 5.02
CA SER A 27 -8.27 -6.08 4.60
C SER A 27 -9.20 -5.44 3.54
N LEU A 28 -8.62 -4.84 2.51
CA LEU A 28 -9.29 -4.38 1.31
C LEU A 28 -8.54 -4.97 0.11
N TYR A 29 -9.23 -5.43 -0.94
CA TYR A 29 -8.57 -6.28 -1.93
C TYR A 29 -8.80 -5.81 -3.35
N THR A 30 -7.89 -6.20 -4.24
CA THR A 30 -8.10 -6.26 -5.67
C THR A 30 -7.90 -7.69 -6.12
N ASP A 31 -8.88 -8.25 -6.84
CA ASP A 31 -8.81 -9.56 -7.45
C ASP A 31 -8.49 -9.41 -8.94
N VAL A 32 -7.46 -10.08 -9.41
CA VAL A 32 -7.06 -10.03 -10.81
C VAL A 32 -7.04 -11.44 -11.39
N THR A 33 -7.84 -11.64 -12.42
CA THR A 33 -7.91 -12.91 -13.16
C THR A 33 -7.09 -12.81 -14.42
N PHE A 34 -6.20 -13.77 -14.62
CA PHE A 34 -5.39 -13.96 -15.82
C PHE A 34 -5.83 -15.23 -16.55
N GLU A 35 -6.10 -15.12 -17.84
CA GLU A 35 -6.45 -16.25 -18.70
C GLU A 35 -5.60 -16.20 -19.97
N GLU A 36 -4.80 -17.26 -20.22
CA GLU A 36 -3.99 -17.36 -21.42
C GLU A 36 -4.85 -17.69 -22.64
N THR A 37 -4.60 -16.97 -23.72
CA THR A 37 -5.22 -17.16 -25.04
C THR A 37 -4.14 -17.44 -26.10
N GLU A 38 -4.55 -17.74 -27.34
CA GLU A 38 -3.58 -17.95 -28.40
C GLU A 38 -2.87 -16.66 -28.81
N TYR A 39 -3.59 -15.53 -28.84
CA TYR A 39 -3.07 -14.22 -29.26
C TYR A 39 -3.93 -13.08 -28.70
N GLY A 40 -3.35 -11.86 -28.72
CA GLY A 40 -4.03 -10.62 -28.35
C GLY A 40 -3.93 -10.29 -26.86
N LEU A 41 -4.34 -9.08 -26.52
CA LEU A 41 -4.46 -8.56 -25.15
C LEU A 41 -5.86 -8.01 -24.97
N GLU A 42 -6.56 -8.45 -23.95
CA GLU A 42 -7.86 -7.94 -23.54
C GLU A 42 -7.82 -7.65 -22.04
N ILE A 43 -8.04 -6.40 -21.65
CA ILE A 43 -8.08 -5.98 -20.23
C ILE A 43 -9.45 -5.37 -19.95
N THR A 44 -10.09 -5.82 -18.87
CA THR A 44 -11.44 -5.41 -18.46
C THR A 44 -11.50 -5.15 -16.95
N GLY A 45 -12.55 -4.46 -16.50
CA GLY A 45 -12.77 -4.18 -15.07
C GLY A 45 -11.98 -3.00 -14.53
N CYS A 46 -11.37 -2.19 -15.41
CA CYS A 46 -10.68 -0.95 -15.07
C CYS A 46 -11.12 0.19 -16.02
N PRO A 47 -10.82 1.46 -15.69
CA PRO A 47 -11.05 2.58 -16.60
C PRO A 47 -10.41 2.37 -17.97
N GLU A 48 -11.04 2.89 -19.04
CA GLU A 48 -10.62 2.68 -20.43
C GLU A 48 -9.16 3.06 -20.69
N GLU A 49 -8.68 4.10 -20.04
CA GLU A 49 -7.29 4.58 -20.11
C GLU A 49 -6.25 3.55 -19.60
N PHE A 50 -6.67 2.54 -18.82
CA PHE A 50 -5.80 1.48 -18.29
C PHE A 50 -6.00 0.13 -18.98
N THR A 51 -6.71 0.06 -20.10
CA THR A 51 -6.91 -1.20 -20.84
C THR A 51 -5.80 -1.52 -21.83
N GLY A 52 -4.77 -0.67 -21.92
CA GLY A 52 -3.64 -0.79 -22.83
C GLY A 52 -2.49 -1.68 -22.32
N PRO A 53 -1.44 -1.84 -23.14
CA PRO A 53 -0.26 -2.65 -22.81
C PRO A 53 0.63 -2.04 -21.71
N ASP A 54 0.36 -0.83 -21.28
CA ASP A 54 0.98 -0.12 -20.16
C ASP A 54 0.29 -0.39 -18.81
N ASN A 55 -0.77 -1.21 -18.80
CA ASN A 55 -1.39 -1.66 -17.56
C ASN A 55 -0.40 -2.39 -16.67
N LEU A 56 -0.28 -1.98 -15.40
CA LEU A 56 0.74 -2.47 -14.48
C LEU A 56 0.69 -3.98 -14.23
N ALA A 57 -0.51 -4.58 -14.21
CA ALA A 57 -0.64 -6.02 -14.08
C ALA A 57 -0.10 -6.76 -15.33
N TYR A 58 -0.33 -6.22 -16.53
CA TYR A 58 0.22 -6.78 -17.75
C TYR A 58 1.74 -6.58 -17.85
N VAL A 59 2.22 -5.38 -17.57
CA VAL A 59 3.67 -5.08 -17.61
C VAL A 59 4.45 -5.98 -16.65
N SER A 60 3.95 -6.14 -15.41
CA SER A 60 4.56 -7.02 -14.41
C SER A 60 4.49 -8.49 -14.81
N TYR A 61 3.37 -8.94 -15.36
CA TYR A 61 3.21 -10.29 -15.92
C TYR A 61 4.28 -10.57 -16.99
N CYS A 62 4.43 -9.67 -17.96
CA CYS A 62 5.43 -9.80 -19.02
C CYS A 62 6.88 -9.78 -18.47
N ALA A 63 7.17 -8.91 -17.48
CA ALA A 63 8.50 -8.83 -16.86
C ALA A 63 8.90 -10.16 -16.21
N VAL A 64 7.98 -10.83 -15.55
CA VAL A 64 8.23 -12.15 -14.94
C VAL A 64 8.45 -13.21 -16.01
N LEU A 65 7.63 -13.28 -17.09
CA LEU A 65 7.85 -14.22 -18.18
C LEU A 65 9.22 -14.01 -18.84
N ASN A 66 9.58 -12.75 -19.12
CA ASN A 66 10.88 -12.39 -19.69
C ASN A 66 12.05 -12.85 -18.79
N SER A 67 11.93 -12.71 -17.48
CA SER A 67 12.97 -13.16 -16.53
C SER A 67 13.17 -14.68 -16.52
N MET A 68 12.14 -15.43 -16.92
CA MET A 68 12.16 -16.89 -17.04
C MET A 68 12.49 -17.36 -18.46
N ASN A 69 12.70 -16.46 -19.44
CA ASN A 69 12.82 -16.75 -20.87
C ASN A 69 11.61 -17.54 -21.42
N GLU A 70 10.41 -17.19 -20.96
CA GLU A 70 9.14 -17.78 -21.42
C GLU A 70 8.46 -16.86 -22.43
N ASP A 71 7.77 -17.46 -23.42
CA ASP A 71 7.04 -16.72 -24.43
C ASP A 71 5.79 -16.04 -23.83
N ILE A 72 5.55 -14.80 -24.26
CA ILE A 72 4.34 -14.05 -23.96
C ILE A 72 3.28 -14.48 -24.96
N ARG A 73 2.25 -15.18 -24.49
CA ARG A 73 1.07 -15.57 -25.26
C ARG A 73 0.01 -14.49 -25.21
N GLY A 74 -1.09 -14.69 -25.94
CA GLY A 74 -2.27 -13.87 -25.75
C GLY A 74 -2.78 -13.95 -24.30
N LEU A 75 -3.35 -12.86 -23.79
CA LEU A 75 -3.76 -12.77 -22.40
C LEU A 75 -5.06 -11.97 -22.25
N LYS A 76 -5.99 -12.51 -21.47
CA LYS A 76 -7.11 -11.77 -20.93
C LYS A 76 -6.85 -11.48 -19.46
N ILE A 77 -7.07 -10.23 -19.06
CA ILE A 77 -6.97 -9.77 -17.69
C ILE A 77 -8.30 -9.16 -17.29
N HIS A 78 -8.87 -9.64 -16.18
CA HIS A 78 -10.03 -9.03 -15.57
C HIS A 78 -9.67 -8.52 -14.17
N ILE A 79 -9.91 -7.24 -13.91
CA ILE A 79 -9.56 -6.55 -12.65
C ILE A 79 -10.85 -6.24 -11.90
N ASP A 80 -11.04 -6.85 -10.74
CA ASP A 80 -12.10 -6.52 -9.78
C ASP A 80 -11.47 -5.73 -8.63
N ALA A 81 -11.43 -4.39 -8.81
CA ALA A 81 -10.68 -3.50 -7.94
C ALA A 81 -11.58 -2.83 -6.91
N HIS A 82 -11.37 -3.15 -5.63
CA HIS A 82 -11.97 -2.40 -4.52
C HIS A 82 -10.98 -1.40 -3.88
N ILE A 83 -9.68 -1.52 -4.20
CA ILE A 83 -8.66 -0.56 -3.73
C ILE A 83 -8.76 0.72 -4.56
N PRO A 84 -9.02 1.89 -3.94
CA PRO A 84 -9.16 3.15 -4.64
C PRO A 84 -7.88 3.56 -5.39
N ILE A 85 -8.02 3.92 -6.67
CA ILE A 85 -6.89 4.32 -7.53
C ILE A 85 -6.35 5.69 -7.11
N CYS A 86 -5.03 5.85 -7.04
CA CYS A 86 -4.34 7.10 -6.69
C CYS A 86 -4.80 7.72 -5.35
N ARG A 87 -5.05 6.88 -4.35
CA ARG A 87 -5.50 7.30 -3.01
C ARG A 87 -4.53 6.94 -1.88
N GLY A 88 -3.33 6.39 -2.17
CA GLY A 88 -2.35 6.05 -1.13
C GLY A 88 -2.64 4.74 -0.39
N LEU A 89 -3.41 3.83 -1.00
CA LEU A 89 -3.72 2.49 -0.48
C LEU A 89 -3.07 1.36 -1.31
N GLY A 90 -1.97 1.64 -2.00
CA GLY A 90 -1.16 0.62 -2.67
C GLY A 90 -1.76 0.03 -3.95
N SER A 91 -2.68 0.74 -4.64
CA SER A 91 -3.32 0.23 -5.87
C SER A 91 -2.31 -0.14 -6.98
N SER A 92 -1.25 0.65 -7.18
CA SER A 92 -0.16 0.36 -8.14
C SER A 92 0.56 -0.93 -7.76
N ALA A 93 1.03 -1.02 -6.52
CA ALA A 93 1.71 -2.21 -6.00
C ALA A 93 0.82 -3.47 -6.10
N ALA A 94 -0.48 -3.35 -5.84
CA ALA A 94 -1.41 -4.47 -5.95
C ALA A 94 -1.47 -5.04 -7.38
N LEU A 95 -1.49 -4.18 -8.41
CA LEU A 95 -1.48 -4.63 -9.81
C LEU A 95 -0.13 -5.25 -10.20
N LEU A 96 1.00 -4.66 -9.77
CA LEU A 96 2.33 -5.24 -10.00
C LEU A 96 2.47 -6.62 -9.36
N VAL A 97 2.02 -6.77 -8.12
CA VAL A 97 2.05 -8.04 -7.37
C VAL A 97 1.14 -9.07 -8.03
N ALA A 98 -0.08 -8.68 -8.43
CA ALA A 98 -1.02 -9.58 -9.11
C ALA A 98 -0.43 -10.11 -10.41
N GLY A 99 0.13 -9.23 -11.26
CA GLY A 99 0.74 -9.62 -12.53
C GLY A 99 1.93 -10.56 -12.34
N ALA A 100 2.82 -10.23 -11.41
CA ALA A 100 3.99 -11.04 -11.10
C ALA A 100 3.61 -12.44 -10.59
N LEU A 101 2.69 -12.51 -9.63
CA LEU A 101 2.25 -13.79 -9.06
C LEU A 101 1.44 -14.60 -10.09
N GLY A 102 0.56 -13.94 -10.86
CA GLY A 102 -0.23 -14.59 -11.91
C GLY A 102 0.65 -15.26 -12.97
N ALA A 103 1.67 -14.56 -13.47
CA ALA A 103 2.64 -15.12 -14.42
C ALA A 103 3.39 -16.31 -13.82
N ASN A 104 3.89 -16.17 -12.60
CA ASN A 104 4.64 -17.22 -11.93
C ASN A 104 3.81 -18.49 -11.73
N VAL A 105 2.57 -18.34 -11.27
CA VAL A 105 1.65 -19.47 -11.01
C VAL A 105 1.29 -20.18 -12.31
N LEU A 106 0.96 -19.46 -13.38
CA LEU A 106 0.66 -20.05 -14.69
C LEU A 106 1.86 -20.81 -15.31
N ARG A 107 3.08 -20.50 -14.88
CA ARG A 107 4.33 -21.20 -15.27
C ARG A 107 4.83 -22.21 -14.23
N GLY A 108 3.99 -22.59 -13.26
CA GLY A 108 4.28 -23.63 -12.27
C GLY A 108 5.12 -23.16 -11.10
N SER A 109 5.02 -21.88 -10.73
CA SER A 109 5.66 -21.28 -9.53
C SER A 109 7.18 -21.48 -9.47
N LYS A 110 7.85 -21.13 -10.57
CA LYS A 110 9.31 -21.30 -10.73
C LYS A 110 10.14 -20.32 -9.89
N LEU A 111 9.57 -19.13 -9.59
CA LEU A 111 10.25 -18.09 -8.82
C LEU A 111 9.75 -18.08 -7.37
N SER A 112 10.66 -17.77 -6.46
CA SER A 112 10.31 -17.49 -5.07
C SER A 112 9.65 -16.11 -4.93
N ILE A 113 8.99 -15.84 -3.80
CA ILE A 113 8.44 -14.50 -3.49
C ILE A 113 9.55 -13.44 -3.54
N GLN A 114 10.75 -13.74 -3.04
CA GLN A 114 11.89 -12.82 -3.14
C GLN A 114 12.27 -12.52 -4.60
N GLY A 115 12.21 -13.51 -5.49
CA GLY A 115 12.45 -13.33 -6.92
C GLY A 115 11.42 -12.41 -7.57
N LEU A 116 10.14 -12.59 -7.25
CA LEU A 116 9.05 -11.73 -7.71
C LEU A 116 9.17 -10.31 -7.14
N LEU A 117 9.51 -10.18 -5.87
CA LEU A 117 9.74 -8.89 -5.21
C LEU A 117 10.90 -8.12 -5.87
N ASN A 118 12.00 -8.80 -6.24
CA ASN A 118 13.12 -8.17 -6.94
C ASN A 118 12.67 -7.58 -8.29
N ILE A 119 11.87 -8.32 -9.06
CA ILE A 119 11.37 -7.89 -10.37
C ILE A 119 10.42 -6.70 -10.21
N THR A 120 9.45 -6.79 -9.30
CA THR A 120 8.46 -5.73 -9.11
C THR A 120 9.08 -4.47 -8.49
N ASN A 121 10.06 -4.61 -7.59
CA ASN A 121 10.77 -3.47 -7.00
C ASN A 121 11.60 -2.70 -8.02
N ALA A 122 12.15 -3.37 -9.02
CA ALA A 122 12.84 -2.68 -10.12
C ALA A 122 11.90 -1.80 -10.96
N MET A 123 10.59 -2.06 -10.91
CA MET A 123 9.55 -1.28 -11.60
C MET A 123 9.00 -0.14 -10.73
N GLU A 124 8.74 -0.41 -9.46
CA GLU A 124 8.14 0.55 -8.51
C GLU A 124 9.17 1.51 -7.90
N GLY A 125 10.38 1.03 -7.67
CA GLY A 125 11.50 1.81 -7.11
C GLY A 125 11.57 1.82 -5.57
N HIS A 126 10.54 1.35 -4.87
CA HIS A 126 10.50 1.24 -3.41
C HIS A 126 9.63 0.07 -2.95
N PRO A 127 10.08 -0.70 -1.93
CA PRO A 127 9.43 -1.94 -1.55
C PRO A 127 8.32 -1.81 -0.51
N ASP A 128 8.08 -0.63 0.03
CA ASP A 128 7.23 -0.35 1.20
C ASP A 128 5.74 -0.72 1.03
N ASN A 129 5.23 -0.70 -0.23
CA ASN A 129 3.92 -1.24 -0.57
C ASN A 129 4.01 -2.68 -1.11
N LEU A 130 5.06 -3.01 -1.86
CA LEU A 130 5.21 -4.34 -2.45
C LEU A 130 5.41 -5.42 -1.39
N ALA A 131 6.26 -5.15 -0.38
CA ALA A 131 6.56 -6.11 0.67
C ALA A 131 5.30 -6.55 1.43
N PRO A 132 4.48 -5.65 2.01
CA PRO A 132 3.27 -6.08 2.69
C PRO A 132 2.23 -6.68 1.72
N ALA A 133 2.17 -6.24 0.45
CA ALA A 133 1.29 -6.85 -0.53
C ALA A 133 1.64 -8.32 -0.80
N PHE A 134 2.92 -8.68 -0.88
CA PHE A 134 3.36 -10.08 -1.03
C PHE A 134 3.30 -10.88 0.27
N LEU A 135 3.74 -10.30 1.38
CA LEU A 135 4.04 -11.04 2.62
C LEU A 135 2.91 -10.97 3.65
N GLY A 136 2.01 -10.00 3.53
CA GLY A 136 1.04 -9.66 4.56
C GLY A 136 1.68 -8.98 5.79
N GLY A 137 0.84 -8.53 6.71
CA GLY A 137 1.22 -7.96 8.00
C GLY A 137 1.99 -6.65 7.91
N LEU A 138 2.70 -6.34 8.99
CA LEU A 138 3.61 -5.20 9.11
C LEU A 138 4.98 -5.60 8.60
N THR A 139 5.53 -4.84 7.65
CA THR A 139 6.85 -5.08 7.07
C THR A 139 7.77 -3.88 7.25
N ALA A 140 9.05 -4.15 7.43
CA ALA A 140 10.09 -3.16 7.22
C ALA A 140 11.01 -3.63 6.09
N SER A 141 11.41 -2.70 5.24
CA SER A 141 12.14 -2.96 4.02
C SER A 141 13.31 -2.01 3.86
N MET A 142 14.36 -2.49 3.21
CA MET A 142 15.45 -1.66 2.71
C MET A 142 15.84 -2.13 1.32
N VAL A 143 16.56 -1.29 0.58
CA VAL A 143 17.19 -1.70 -0.69
C VAL A 143 18.70 -1.77 -0.47
N ASP A 144 19.29 -2.95 -0.62
CA ASP A 144 20.73 -3.18 -0.55
C ASP A 144 21.24 -3.68 -1.88
N ASN A 145 22.24 -2.99 -2.44
CA ASN A 145 22.82 -3.30 -3.76
C ASN A 145 21.75 -3.43 -4.88
N GLY A 146 20.67 -2.62 -4.81
CA GLY A 146 19.57 -2.63 -5.78
C GLY A 146 18.53 -3.73 -5.56
N LEU A 147 18.70 -4.57 -4.52
CA LEU A 147 17.74 -5.63 -4.17
C LEU A 147 16.98 -5.29 -2.89
N PRO A 148 15.65 -5.50 -2.87
CA PRO A 148 14.85 -5.30 -1.68
C PRO A 148 15.10 -6.42 -0.65
N VAL A 149 15.33 -6.01 0.59
CA VAL A 149 15.38 -6.89 1.77
C VAL A 149 14.22 -6.49 2.66
N CYS A 150 13.31 -7.43 2.90
CA CYS A 150 12.06 -7.18 3.61
C CYS A 150 11.87 -8.20 4.72
N VAL A 151 11.40 -7.74 5.87
CA VAL A 151 11.08 -8.60 7.02
C VAL A 151 9.72 -8.23 7.61
N ASN A 152 8.98 -9.24 8.09
CA ASN A 152 7.77 -9.02 8.85
C ASN A 152 8.11 -8.67 10.30
N PHE A 153 7.33 -7.75 10.86
CA PHE A 153 7.38 -7.40 12.28
C PHE A 153 6.13 -7.92 12.99
N PRO A 154 6.25 -8.31 14.27
CA PRO A 154 5.09 -8.63 15.08
C PRO A 154 4.15 -7.42 15.19
N LEU A 155 2.86 -7.69 15.22
CA LEU A 155 1.82 -6.68 15.34
C LEU A 155 0.78 -7.18 16.33
N HIS A 156 0.39 -6.31 17.28
CA HIS A 156 -0.64 -6.66 18.26
C HIS A 156 -1.99 -6.84 17.54
N PRO A 157 -2.76 -7.89 17.83
CA PRO A 157 -3.97 -8.21 17.08
C PRO A 157 -5.12 -7.21 17.25
N ASP A 158 -5.13 -6.42 18.33
CA ASP A 158 -6.22 -5.51 18.65
C ASP A 158 -6.15 -4.16 17.92
N TRP A 159 -5.21 -4.01 16.95
CA TRP A 159 -5.15 -2.78 16.17
C TRP A 159 -6.24 -2.73 15.11
N GLU A 160 -6.99 -1.64 15.15
CA GLU A 160 -7.94 -1.23 14.14
C GLU A 160 -7.36 -0.10 13.29
N PHE A 161 -7.61 -0.18 11.99
CA PHE A 161 -7.19 0.82 11.01
C PHE A 161 -8.42 1.47 10.41
N LEU A 162 -8.51 2.79 10.49
CA LEU A 162 -9.55 3.53 9.81
C LEU A 162 -8.93 4.41 8.74
N ALA A 163 -9.15 4.08 7.47
CA ALA A 163 -8.73 4.89 6.34
C ALA A 163 -9.78 5.96 6.05
N LEU A 164 -9.35 7.21 6.03
CA LEU A 164 -10.15 8.35 5.59
C LEU A 164 -9.76 8.67 4.16
N VAL A 165 -10.61 8.32 3.21
CA VAL A 165 -10.34 8.40 1.77
C VAL A 165 -11.09 9.59 1.18
N PRO A 166 -10.39 10.60 0.64
CA PRO A 166 -11.06 11.76 0.06
C PRO A 166 -11.58 11.50 -1.36
N ASP A 167 -12.46 12.39 -1.85
CA ASP A 167 -13.01 12.35 -3.21
C ASP A 167 -12.05 12.88 -4.30
N PHE A 168 -10.86 13.37 -3.93
CA PHE A 168 -9.81 13.83 -4.87
C PHE A 168 -8.61 12.89 -4.91
N THR A 169 -7.82 12.97 -5.99
CA THR A 169 -6.59 12.17 -6.19
C THR A 169 -5.34 12.98 -5.90
N LEU A 170 -4.25 12.28 -5.54
CA LEU A 170 -2.91 12.83 -5.44
C LEU A 170 -1.92 11.83 -6.07
N SER A 171 -1.21 12.24 -7.12
CA SER A 171 -0.20 11.37 -7.71
C SER A 171 1.03 11.25 -6.80
N THR A 172 1.64 10.07 -6.78
CA THR A 172 2.89 9.81 -6.03
C THR A 172 4.02 10.74 -6.50
N GLU A 173 4.10 11.01 -7.79
CA GLU A 173 5.08 11.94 -8.37
C GLU A 173 4.94 13.35 -7.76
N LYS A 174 3.72 13.90 -7.74
CA LYS A 174 3.46 15.22 -7.15
C LYS A 174 3.77 15.24 -5.64
N ALA A 175 3.42 14.16 -4.93
CA ALA A 175 3.71 14.04 -3.51
C ALA A 175 5.22 13.90 -3.21
N ARG A 176 6.01 13.26 -4.10
CA ARG A 176 7.47 13.22 -4.00
C ARG A 176 8.12 14.56 -4.37
N ALA A 177 7.63 15.24 -5.39
CA ALA A 177 8.14 16.56 -5.80
C ALA A 177 7.98 17.64 -4.71
N ALA A 178 7.08 17.44 -3.74
CA ALA A 178 6.93 18.35 -2.60
C ALA A 178 8.01 18.20 -1.52
N LEU A 179 8.82 17.13 -1.58
CA LEU A 179 9.86 16.84 -0.57
C LEU A 179 11.12 17.66 -0.85
N PRO A 180 11.86 18.10 0.19
CA PRO A 180 13.15 18.71 0.00
C PRO A 180 14.18 17.67 -0.45
N THR A 181 15.26 18.14 -1.07
CA THR A 181 16.39 17.29 -1.51
C THR A 181 17.36 16.97 -0.38
N GLU A 182 17.33 17.72 0.72
CA GLU A 182 18.24 17.59 1.86
C GLU A 182 17.48 17.71 3.19
N TYR A 183 17.97 16.98 4.18
CA TYR A 183 17.43 16.98 5.55
C TYR A 183 18.52 17.29 6.56
N SER A 184 18.15 17.92 7.67
CA SER A 184 19.10 18.17 8.75
C SER A 184 19.46 16.86 9.48
N ARG A 185 20.66 16.81 10.08
CA ARG A 185 21.01 15.69 10.96
C ARG A 185 20.00 15.51 12.12
N ALA A 186 19.45 16.61 12.63
CA ALA A 186 18.45 16.56 13.69
C ALA A 186 17.16 15.88 13.23
N ASP A 187 16.71 16.13 11.99
CA ASP A 187 15.52 15.50 11.43
C ASP A 187 15.76 14.02 11.14
N ALA A 188 16.94 13.66 10.63
CA ALA A 188 17.32 12.26 10.43
C ALA A 188 17.34 11.48 11.77
N VAL A 189 17.96 12.01 12.82
CA VAL A 189 17.98 11.38 14.15
C VAL A 189 16.56 11.28 14.72
N TYR A 190 15.74 12.32 14.52
CA TYR A 190 14.34 12.31 14.95
C TYR A 190 13.57 11.15 14.33
N ASN A 191 13.62 11.00 12.99
CA ASN A 191 12.92 9.93 12.28
C ASN A 191 13.44 8.54 12.63
N ILE A 192 14.75 8.34 12.77
CA ILE A 192 15.32 7.05 13.19
C ILE A 192 14.76 6.64 14.58
N ALA A 193 14.74 7.55 15.53
CA ALA A 193 14.24 7.27 16.87
C ALA A 193 12.73 6.97 16.87
N HIS A 194 11.94 7.79 16.16
CA HIS A 194 10.49 7.63 16.06
C HIS A 194 10.12 6.36 15.33
N GLY A 195 10.81 6.03 14.22
CA GLY A 195 10.57 4.78 13.47
C GLY A 195 10.76 3.53 14.32
N ALA A 196 11.85 3.46 15.09
CA ALA A 196 12.08 2.34 16.00
C ALA A 196 10.96 2.20 17.05
N LEU A 197 10.46 3.34 17.58
CA LEU A 197 9.39 3.33 18.57
C LEU A 197 8.02 3.03 17.97
N VAL A 198 7.74 3.40 16.71
CA VAL A 198 6.51 2.99 16.00
C VAL A 198 6.43 1.48 15.90
N LEU A 199 7.48 0.81 15.42
CA LEU A 199 7.49 -0.65 15.32
C LEU A 199 7.27 -1.31 16.68
N LYS A 200 7.91 -0.80 17.73
CA LYS A 200 7.74 -1.35 19.07
C LYS A 200 6.36 -1.08 19.66
N ALA A 201 5.77 0.09 19.41
CA ALA A 201 4.42 0.40 19.85
C ALA A 201 3.37 -0.49 19.18
N LEU A 202 3.52 -0.73 17.88
CA LEU A 202 2.65 -1.61 17.11
C LEU A 202 2.74 -3.06 17.61
N GLU A 203 3.93 -3.56 17.95
CA GLU A 203 4.13 -4.88 18.54
C GLU A 203 3.47 -5.03 19.93
N LEU A 204 3.61 -4.00 20.78
CA LEU A 204 3.14 -4.06 22.16
C LEU A 204 1.65 -3.74 22.33
N GLY A 205 0.98 -3.15 21.33
CA GLY A 205 -0.36 -2.60 21.50
C GLY A 205 -0.38 -1.32 22.33
N ASP A 206 0.74 -0.56 22.39
CA ASP A 206 0.81 0.66 23.19
C ASP A 206 0.35 1.88 22.40
N GLU A 207 -0.95 2.21 22.50
CA GLU A 207 -1.55 3.36 21.81
C GLU A 207 -0.90 4.69 22.19
N LYS A 208 -0.51 4.89 23.45
CA LYS A 208 0.10 6.14 23.90
C LYS A 208 1.47 6.32 23.29
N LEU A 209 2.27 5.26 23.26
CA LEU A 209 3.57 5.26 22.61
C LEU A 209 3.41 5.49 21.12
N LEU A 210 2.46 4.80 20.45
CA LEU A 210 2.20 4.94 19.02
C LEU A 210 1.84 6.39 18.64
N ARG A 211 0.91 7.02 19.37
CA ARG A 211 0.54 8.42 19.13
C ARG A 211 1.74 9.38 19.20
N ASN A 212 2.64 9.14 20.14
CA ASN A 212 3.83 9.98 20.31
C ASN A 212 4.88 9.68 19.21
N ALA A 213 5.06 8.42 18.85
CA ALA A 213 6.06 7.98 17.89
C ALA A 213 5.67 8.24 16.43
N MET A 214 4.37 8.38 16.10
CA MET A 214 3.88 8.55 14.73
C MET A 214 4.26 9.91 14.10
N GLN A 215 5.01 10.75 14.80
CA GLN A 215 5.47 12.03 14.30
C GLN A 215 6.62 11.84 13.30
N ASP A 216 6.64 12.66 12.25
CA ASP A 216 7.59 12.57 11.14
C ASP A 216 8.13 13.97 10.78
N ARG A 217 9.39 14.02 10.33
CA ARG A 217 10.04 15.23 9.82
C ARG A 217 10.57 15.10 8.40
N ILE A 218 10.37 13.93 7.77
CA ILE A 218 10.90 13.63 6.44
C ILE A 218 9.86 13.93 5.35
N HIS A 219 8.60 13.48 5.50
CA HIS A 219 7.65 13.60 4.41
C HIS A 219 6.31 14.25 4.76
N GLN A 220 5.70 13.93 5.92
CA GLN A 220 4.33 14.35 6.23
C GLN A 220 4.16 15.87 6.27
N ASN A 221 5.11 16.60 6.86
CA ASN A 221 5.07 18.06 6.97
C ASN A 221 5.04 18.78 5.61
N TYR A 222 5.56 18.15 4.57
CA TYR A 222 5.56 18.68 3.21
C TYR A 222 4.30 18.28 2.45
N ARG A 223 3.93 16.99 2.53
CA ARG A 223 2.78 16.40 1.82
C ARG A 223 1.44 16.89 2.35
N ARG A 224 1.31 17.15 3.67
CA ARG A 224 0.07 17.67 4.28
C ARG A 224 -0.45 18.95 3.62
N LYS A 225 0.43 19.78 3.05
CA LYS A 225 0.08 21.01 2.33
C LYS A 225 -0.65 20.75 1.02
N LEU A 226 -0.58 19.53 0.49
CA LEU A 226 -1.25 19.08 -0.73
C LEU A 226 -2.63 18.47 -0.44
N ILE A 227 -3.00 18.33 0.82
CA ILE A 227 -4.22 17.66 1.26
C ILE A 227 -5.10 18.67 1.98
N PRO A 228 -6.17 19.12 1.32
CA PRO A 228 -7.19 19.94 1.97
C PRO A 228 -7.73 19.25 3.22
N ASP A 229 -8.17 20.02 4.20
CA ASP A 229 -8.73 19.55 5.46
C ASP A 229 -7.79 18.76 6.40
N TYR A 230 -6.52 18.47 6.00
CA TYR A 230 -5.59 17.68 6.80
C TYR A 230 -5.53 18.15 8.26
N ASP A 231 -5.28 19.44 8.50
CA ASP A 231 -5.10 19.99 9.84
C ASP A 231 -6.37 19.91 10.69
N LYS A 232 -7.54 20.08 10.05
CA LYS A 232 -8.85 19.96 10.72
C LYS A 232 -9.11 18.52 11.14
N ILE A 233 -8.80 17.57 10.25
CA ILE A 233 -8.99 16.14 10.50
C ILE A 233 -7.99 15.66 11.56
N GLU A 234 -6.71 16.02 11.46
CA GLU A 234 -5.71 15.67 12.46
C GLU A 234 -6.13 16.15 13.85
N ALA A 235 -6.59 17.41 13.99
CA ALA A 235 -7.07 17.95 15.25
C ALA A 235 -8.25 17.16 15.79
N LEU A 236 -9.22 16.78 14.94
CA LEU A 236 -10.36 15.97 15.33
C LEU A 236 -9.93 14.58 15.82
N VAL A 237 -9.10 13.86 15.05
CA VAL A 237 -8.63 12.50 15.39
C VAL A 237 -7.86 12.50 16.71
N ARG A 238 -7.03 13.51 16.96
CA ARG A 238 -6.32 13.67 18.24
C ARG A 238 -7.28 13.76 19.44
N THR A 239 -8.45 14.39 19.28
CA THR A 239 -9.46 14.44 20.37
C THR A 239 -10.08 13.07 20.65
N CYS A 240 -10.04 12.15 19.68
CA CYS A 240 -10.51 10.77 19.84
C CYS A 240 -9.44 9.83 20.41
N GLY A 241 -8.18 10.28 20.53
CA GLY A 241 -7.10 9.50 21.10
C GLY A 241 -6.46 8.50 20.15
N ALA A 242 -6.75 8.51 18.87
CA ALA A 242 -6.12 7.64 17.86
C ALA A 242 -4.75 8.18 17.41
N ALA A 243 -3.86 7.29 16.98
CA ALA A 243 -2.67 7.64 16.22
C ALA A 243 -3.08 8.03 14.78
N PHE A 244 -2.31 8.92 14.15
CA PHE A 244 -2.68 9.51 12.88
C PHE A 244 -1.47 9.72 11.98
N CYS A 245 -1.59 9.34 10.71
CA CYS A 245 -0.55 9.56 9.70
C CYS A 245 -1.14 9.63 8.27
N LEU A 246 -0.30 9.97 7.31
CA LEU A 246 -0.57 9.76 5.89
C LEU A 246 -0.44 8.28 5.54
N SER A 247 -1.33 7.77 4.71
CA SER A 247 -1.18 6.47 4.06
C SER A 247 -0.38 6.64 2.77
N GLY A 248 0.83 6.09 2.72
CA GLY A 248 1.72 6.20 1.57
C GLY A 248 2.04 7.64 1.17
N ALA A 249 1.78 7.97 -0.09
CA ALA A 249 1.93 9.34 -0.60
C ALA A 249 0.74 10.25 -0.23
N GLY A 250 -0.34 9.70 0.29
CA GLY A 250 -1.65 10.31 0.44
C GLY A 250 -2.49 10.16 -0.85
N PRO A 251 -3.66 10.81 -0.95
CA PRO A 251 -4.25 11.74 0.03
C PRO A 251 -4.96 11.05 1.21
N THR A 252 -5.10 9.73 1.24
CA THR A 252 -5.71 9.00 2.35
C THR A 252 -4.98 9.30 3.65
N LEU A 253 -5.77 9.56 4.68
CA LEU A 253 -5.31 9.73 6.06
C LEU A 253 -5.65 8.46 6.84
N LEU A 254 -4.72 7.99 7.66
CA LEU A 254 -4.87 6.74 8.39
C LEU A 254 -4.94 7.02 9.90
N CYS A 255 -5.96 6.48 10.53
CA CYS A 255 -6.08 6.42 11.98
C CYS A 255 -5.77 5.00 12.44
N ILE A 256 -4.98 4.84 13.51
CA ILE A 256 -4.64 3.56 14.12
C ILE A 256 -5.02 3.62 15.59
N THR A 257 -5.81 2.67 16.06
CA THR A 257 -6.40 2.66 17.41
C THR A 257 -6.74 1.24 17.85
N GLN A 258 -7.13 1.08 19.11
CA GLN A 258 -7.80 -0.13 19.64
C GLN A 258 -9.27 0.14 19.95
N ASP A 259 -9.80 1.29 19.54
CA ASP A 259 -11.19 1.67 19.73
C ASP A 259 -12.01 1.33 18.48
N GLU A 260 -12.70 0.20 18.50
CA GLU A 260 -13.57 -0.31 17.42
C GLU A 260 -14.69 0.67 17.00
N LYS A 261 -14.95 1.72 17.80
CA LYS A 261 -15.99 2.72 17.54
C LYS A 261 -15.46 4.07 17.08
N LEU A 262 -14.19 4.13 16.64
CA LEU A 262 -13.60 5.38 16.18
C LEU A 262 -14.36 5.98 15.00
N ASP A 263 -14.80 5.15 14.05
CA ASP A 263 -15.58 5.56 12.89
C ASP A 263 -16.90 6.25 13.28
N GLU A 264 -17.67 5.68 14.24
CA GLU A 264 -18.90 6.27 14.76
C GLU A 264 -18.65 7.63 15.43
N LYS A 265 -17.50 7.78 16.14
CA LYS A 265 -17.12 9.03 16.81
C LYS A 265 -16.73 10.12 15.82
N LEU A 266 -16.07 9.74 14.72
CA LEU A 266 -15.64 10.68 13.67
C LEU A 266 -16.81 11.03 12.74
N ALA A 267 -17.69 10.09 12.38
CA ALA A 267 -18.79 10.27 11.43
C ALA A 267 -19.68 11.48 11.77
N LYS A 268 -19.92 11.72 13.04
CA LYS A 268 -20.78 12.81 13.53
C LYS A 268 -20.18 14.21 13.33
N LYS A 269 -18.86 14.30 13.15
CA LYS A 269 -18.12 15.56 13.16
C LYS A 269 -17.34 15.81 11.88
N LEU A 270 -16.91 14.77 11.18
CA LEU A 270 -16.02 14.85 10.02
C LEU A 270 -16.62 15.75 8.93
N ASN A 271 -17.84 15.44 8.48
CA ASN A 271 -18.53 16.20 7.42
C ASN A 271 -18.86 17.66 7.82
N ALA A 272 -18.86 17.97 9.12
CA ALA A 272 -19.11 19.33 9.58
C ALA A 272 -17.87 20.23 9.53
N ILE A 273 -16.67 19.64 9.46
CA ILE A 273 -15.41 20.39 9.49
C ILE A 273 -14.65 20.37 8.17
N THR A 274 -14.98 19.44 7.27
CA THR A 274 -14.30 19.26 5.99
C THR A 274 -15.01 19.97 4.84
N GLU A 275 -14.23 20.36 3.83
CA GLU A 275 -14.72 20.95 2.58
C GLU A 275 -14.91 19.89 1.49
N HIS A 276 -14.18 18.78 1.59
CA HIS A 276 -14.26 17.62 0.70
C HIS A 276 -15.03 16.47 1.36
N ASN A 277 -15.51 15.54 0.54
CA ASN A 277 -16.10 14.30 1.01
C ASN A 277 -14.99 13.32 1.40
N TRP A 278 -15.12 12.74 2.58
CA TRP A 278 -14.19 11.76 3.11
C TRP A 278 -14.94 10.47 3.44
N GLU A 279 -14.68 9.43 2.67
CA GLU A 279 -15.17 8.09 2.95
C GLU A 279 -14.36 7.48 4.08
N MET A 280 -15.04 6.83 5.01
CA MET A 280 -14.40 6.12 6.13
C MET A 280 -14.45 4.63 5.87
N LEU A 281 -13.28 4.01 5.75
CA LEU A 281 -13.14 2.58 5.54
C LEU A 281 -12.50 1.95 6.79
N PRO A 282 -13.29 1.28 7.65
CA PRO A 282 -12.75 0.43 8.70
C PRO A 282 -12.04 -0.77 8.09
N LEU A 283 -10.79 -0.98 8.46
CA LEU A 283 -9.91 -2.01 7.89
C LEU A 283 -9.20 -2.76 9.03
N HIS A 284 -8.91 -4.02 8.79
CA HIS A 284 -8.10 -4.85 9.66
C HIS A 284 -6.76 -5.18 9.00
N ILE A 285 -5.86 -5.79 9.75
CA ILE A 285 -4.59 -6.26 9.21
C ILE A 285 -4.85 -7.51 8.37
N GLU A 286 -4.25 -7.56 7.18
CA GLU A 286 -4.20 -8.77 6.36
C GLU A 286 -2.85 -9.46 6.55
N PHE A 287 -2.83 -10.67 7.09
CA PHE A 287 -1.61 -11.38 7.45
C PHE A 287 -1.08 -12.32 6.35
N GLU A 288 -1.91 -12.71 5.39
CA GLU A 288 -1.51 -13.73 4.38
C GLU A 288 -0.85 -13.12 3.13
N GLY A 289 -1.07 -11.83 2.86
CA GLY A 289 -0.59 -11.20 1.63
C GLY A 289 -1.29 -11.70 0.37
N ALA A 290 -0.60 -11.54 -0.78
CA ALA A 290 -1.13 -11.94 -2.07
C ALA A 290 -1.22 -13.46 -2.20
N ARG A 291 -2.36 -13.96 -2.71
CA ARG A 291 -2.63 -15.40 -2.82
C ARG A 291 -3.48 -15.77 -4.02
N VAL A 292 -3.39 -17.03 -4.42
CA VAL A 292 -4.29 -17.62 -5.41
C VAL A 292 -5.63 -17.91 -4.74
N ILE A 293 -6.73 -17.44 -5.33
CA ILE A 293 -8.08 -17.73 -4.83
C ILE A 293 -8.88 -18.63 -5.77
N ALA A 294 -8.48 -18.75 -7.04
CA ALA A 294 -9.04 -19.69 -8.01
C ALA A 294 -8.01 -20.08 -9.06
N CYS A 295 -8.06 -21.32 -9.55
CA CYS A 295 -7.23 -21.81 -10.66
C CYS A 295 -7.97 -22.90 -11.46
N GLU A 296 -7.84 -22.87 -12.82
CA GLU A 296 -8.48 -23.79 -13.77
C GLU A 296 -7.52 -24.26 -14.88
#